data_077ea6435be8d5e2946218c91e905458
#
_entry.id   077ea6435be8d5e2946218c91e905458
#
_cell.length_a   1.000
_cell.length_b   1.000
_cell.length_c   1.000
_cell.angle_alpha   90.00
_cell.angle_beta   90.00
_cell.angle_gamma   90.00
#
_symmetry.space_group_name_H-M   'P 1'
#
loop_
_entity.id
_entity.type
_entity.pdbx_description
1 polymer ?
#
loop_
_entity_poly.entity_id
_entity_poly.type
_entity_poly.pdbx_seq_one_letter_code
_entity_poly.pdbx_strand_id
1 'polypeptide(L)'
;MLSIKSIDNKSDWDNLVKSTPDYTFLQSWAWGQVNQHMGESVWHLAVFDQDKLISLCQAFTQTAKRGKILFVPHAPLFFSTPTLAQLKFWQSNLKKIASQNNCLCIRISPLLENTPQNQKLFKTLSFRRAPVIMHAEDTWLVDLRGDEATILSSMRKTTRNLIKKGLREEKVWVKQSTNIDDTDTLYKLQLEVVKRNNFVPFSKNYLKTEADTFFKDNTAVLFTSGVGQKTFASALIVYFGKFAFYYQSGSISTKDPVNYLLQWQAILEAKKRGCQFYNMWGIAPENSRSNHPWHGLTIFKTGFGGFSKLYMPSQDYIISPKYWLMYLVEKIPKTWRQKLTSILPKR
;
A
#
# COMPACT_ATOMS: atom_id res chain seq x y z
N MET A 1 11.87 -18.10 25.66
CA MET A 1 12.49 -18.70 24.44
C MET A 1 11.59 -18.37 23.25
N LEU A 2 12.17 -17.83 22.18
CA LEU A 2 11.38 -17.45 21.01
C LEU A 2 10.86 -18.69 20.26
N SER A 3 9.58 -18.68 19.93
CA SER A 3 8.91 -19.69 19.10
C SER A 3 8.11 -19.02 18.00
N ILE A 4 7.85 -19.74 16.90
CA ILE A 4 7.04 -19.25 15.77
C ILE A 4 5.89 -20.23 15.53
N LYS A 5 4.69 -19.69 15.29
CA LYS A 5 3.47 -20.46 15.01
C LYS A 5 2.79 -19.88 13.77
N SER A 6 2.16 -20.74 12.97
CA SER A 6 1.22 -20.32 11.91
C SER A 6 -0.13 -19.98 12.56
N ILE A 7 -0.80 -18.97 12.00
CA ILE A 7 -2.17 -18.62 12.36
C ILE A 7 -3.05 -18.89 11.14
N ASP A 8 -3.91 -19.86 11.23
CA ASP A 8 -4.67 -20.39 10.09
C ASP A 8 -6.14 -19.94 10.09
N ASN A 9 -6.51 -19.06 11.02
CA ASN A 9 -7.85 -18.48 11.11
C ASN A 9 -7.84 -16.99 10.81
N LYS A 10 -8.73 -16.54 9.91
CA LYS A 10 -8.86 -15.16 9.48
C LYS A 10 -9.16 -14.20 10.62
N SER A 11 -10.15 -14.55 11.47
CA SER A 11 -10.56 -13.68 12.57
C SER A 11 -9.44 -13.47 13.57
N ASP A 12 -8.76 -14.57 13.92
CA ASP A 12 -7.63 -14.54 14.86
C ASP A 12 -6.49 -13.70 14.29
N TRP A 13 -6.12 -13.95 13.03
CA TRP A 13 -5.07 -13.18 12.35
C TRP A 13 -5.37 -11.68 12.32
N ASP A 14 -6.52 -11.29 11.79
CA ASP A 14 -6.88 -9.88 11.63
C ASP A 14 -7.01 -9.16 12.99
N ASN A 15 -7.52 -9.83 14.04
CA ASN A 15 -7.59 -9.27 15.38
C ASN A 15 -6.20 -9.08 15.99
N LEU A 16 -5.29 -10.05 15.82
CA LEU A 16 -3.91 -9.92 16.28
C LEU A 16 -3.18 -8.78 15.56
N VAL A 17 -3.33 -8.67 14.24
CA VAL A 17 -2.74 -7.57 13.46
C VAL A 17 -3.26 -6.22 13.94
N LYS A 18 -4.59 -6.07 14.11
CA LYS A 18 -5.23 -4.83 14.58
C LYS A 18 -4.83 -4.45 16.01
N SER A 19 -4.36 -5.40 16.82
CA SER A 19 -3.89 -5.13 18.19
C SER A 19 -2.46 -4.57 18.23
N THR A 20 -1.71 -4.62 17.12
CA THR A 20 -0.37 -4.00 17.06
C THR A 20 -0.46 -2.47 17.00
N PRO A 21 0.57 -1.74 17.47
CA PRO A 21 0.55 -0.27 17.48
C PRO A 21 0.39 0.36 16.08
N ASP A 22 1.01 -0.24 15.07
CA ASP A 22 0.99 0.22 13.68
C ASP A 22 0.85 -0.95 12.73
N TYR A 23 -0.01 -0.81 11.72
CA TYR A 23 -0.28 -1.83 10.72
C TYR A 23 -0.91 -1.22 9.48
N THR A 24 -0.91 -1.97 8.38
CA THR A 24 -1.66 -1.63 7.18
C THR A 24 -2.46 -2.84 6.69
N PHE A 25 -3.40 -2.60 5.77
CA PHE A 25 -4.19 -3.66 5.13
C PHE A 25 -3.32 -4.69 4.37
N LEU A 26 -2.05 -4.36 4.08
CA LEU A 26 -1.09 -5.30 3.46
C LEU A 26 -0.73 -6.46 4.39
N GLN A 27 -1.12 -6.40 5.65
CA GLN A 27 -1.02 -7.48 6.63
C GLN A 27 -2.39 -8.10 6.97
N SER A 28 -3.49 -7.68 6.31
CA SER A 28 -4.79 -8.30 6.48
C SER A 28 -4.85 -9.70 5.85
N TRP A 29 -5.72 -10.53 6.34
CA TRP A 29 -6.02 -11.84 5.75
C TRP A 29 -6.48 -11.70 4.30
N ALA A 30 -7.36 -10.73 4.03
CA ALA A 30 -7.86 -10.45 2.68
C ALA A 30 -6.72 -10.15 1.69
N TRP A 31 -5.69 -9.41 2.11
CA TRP A 31 -4.50 -9.19 1.26
C TRP A 31 -3.75 -10.50 0.98
N GLY A 32 -3.65 -11.40 1.95
CA GLY A 32 -3.14 -12.75 1.75
C GLY A 32 -3.94 -13.51 0.71
N GLN A 33 -5.28 -13.47 0.79
CA GLN A 33 -6.18 -14.11 -0.18
C GLN A 33 -6.01 -13.53 -1.60
N VAL A 34 -5.83 -12.20 -1.76
CA VAL A 34 -5.51 -11.61 -3.07
C VAL A 34 -4.27 -12.26 -3.67
N ASN A 35 -3.20 -12.42 -2.89
CA ASN A 35 -1.96 -13.03 -3.37
C ASN A 35 -2.13 -14.54 -3.65
N GLN A 36 -2.91 -15.27 -2.85
CA GLN A 36 -3.26 -16.67 -3.11
C GLN A 36 -4.05 -16.83 -4.42
N HIS A 37 -5.03 -15.96 -4.68
CA HIS A 37 -5.77 -15.94 -5.95
C HIS A 37 -4.88 -15.62 -7.15
N MET A 38 -3.77 -14.93 -6.93
CA MET A 38 -2.75 -14.68 -7.96
C MET A 38 -1.73 -15.83 -8.10
N GLY A 39 -1.91 -16.95 -7.38
CA GLY A 39 -1.07 -18.15 -7.45
C GLY A 39 0.15 -18.13 -6.56
N GLU A 40 0.24 -17.19 -5.61
CA GLU A 40 1.37 -17.10 -4.68
C GLU A 40 1.11 -17.88 -3.39
N SER A 41 2.16 -18.40 -2.78
CA SER A 41 2.10 -19.02 -1.45
C SER A 41 2.14 -17.95 -0.37
N VAL A 42 1.29 -18.07 0.65
CA VAL A 42 1.14 -17.07 1.73
C VAL A 42 1.33 -17.73 3.09
N TRP A 43 1.99 -17.03 4.01
CA TRP A 43 2.22 -17.45 5.39
C TRP A 43 1.76 -16.35 6.34
N HIS A 44 1.01 -16.74 7.37
CA HIS A 44 0.61 -15.88 8.49
C HIS A 44 1.33 -16.39 9.74
N LEU A 45 2.36 -15.67 10.16
CA LEU A 45 3.30 -16.11 11.17
C LEU A 45 3.24 -15.23 12.42
N ALA A 46 3.20 -15.84 13.59
CA ALA A 46 3.26 -15.17 14.89
C ALA A 46 4.47 -15.66 15.68
N VAL A 47 5.23 -14.72 16.25
CA VAL A 47 6.37 -15.02 17.12
C VAL A 47 6.00 -14.73 18.56
N PHE A 48 6.28 -15.71 19.41
CA PHE A 48 6.06 -15.66 20.86
C PHE A 48 7.39 -15.71 21.61
N ASP A 49 7.47 -15.01 22.73
CA ASP A 49 8.47 -15.26 23.75
C ASP A 49 7.78 -15.93 24.93
N GLN A 50 8.07 -17.22 25.14
CA GLN A 50 7.24 -18.12 25.93
C GLN A 50 5.78 -18.08 25.40
N ASP A 51 4.80 -17.64 26.20
CA ASP A 51 3.40 -17.54 25.81
C ASP A 51 2.99 -16.11 25.37
N LYS A 52 3.91 -15.15 25.45
CA LYS A 52 3.62 -13.76 25.08
C LYS A 52 3.85 -13.54 23.58
N LEU A 53 2.80 -13.15 22.86
CA LEU A 53 2.91 -12.68 21.47
C LEU A 53 3.75 -11.40 21.43
N ILE A 54 4.79 -11.40 20.59
CA ILE A 54 5.70 -10.26 20.45
C ILE A 54 5.72 -9.65 19.04
N SER A 55 5.39 -10.42 18.02
CA SER A 55 5.35 -9.91 16.66
C SER A 55 4.59 -10.81 15.69
N LEU A 56 4.16 -10.22 14.57
CA LEU A 56 3.38 -10.86 13.51
C LEU A 56 4.00 -10.56 12.13
N CYS A 57 3.82 -11.47 11.19
CA CYS A 57 4.31 -11.28 9.83
C CYS A 57 3.47 -12.09 8.83
N GLN A 58 2.75 -11.41 7.93
CA GLN A 58 2.32 -12.02 6.69
C GLN A 58 3.44 -11.89 5.67
N ALA A 59 3.83 -13.01 5.08
CA ALA A 59 4.77 -13.08 3.98
C ALA A 59 4.17 -13.88 2.84
N PHE A 60 4.57 -13.59 1.60
CA PHE A 60 4.15 -14.38 0.44
C PHE A 60 5.23 -14.42 -0.63
N THR A 61 5.18 -15.44 -1.48
CA THR A 61 6.02 -15.45 -2.68
C THR A 61 5.51 -14.38 -3.65
N GLN A 62 6.43 -13.81 -4.41
CA GLN A 62 6.09 -12.96 -5.54
C GLN A 62 6.90 -13.39 -6.74
N THR A 63 6.21 -13.96 -7.74
CA THR A 63 6.80 -14.53 -8.93
C THR A 63 6.75 -13.53 -10.08
N ALA A 64 7.89 -13.32 -10.73
CA ALA A 64 8.00 -12.48 -11.92
C ALA A 64 8.99 -13.09 -12.92
N LYS A 65 8.96 -12.65 -14.18
CA LYS A 65 9.94 -13.11 -15.22
C LYS A 65 11.40 -12.96 -14.78
N ARG A 66 11.71 -12.00 -13.91
CA ARG A 66 13.05 -11.73 -13.40
C ARG A 66 13.46 -12.60 -12.20
N GLY A 67 12.55 -13.39 -11.67
CA GLY A 67 12.79 -14.27 -10.53
C GLY A 67 11.66 -14.24 -9.49
N LYS A 68 11.77 -15.13 -8.52
CA LYS A 68 10.84 -15.30 -7.40
C LYS A 68 11.47 -14.74 -6.13
N ILE A 69 10.72 -13.98 -5.37
CA ILE A 69 11.15 -13.43 -4.07
C ILE A 69 10.18 -13.85 -2.97
N LEU A 70 10.64 -13.91 -1.72
CA LEU A 70 9.77 -13.89 -0.56
C LEU A 70 9.53 -12.43 -0.18
N PHE A 71 8.30 -11.95 -0.31
CA PHE A 71 7.96 -10.57 -0.01
C PHE A 71 7.26 -10.44 1.33
N VAL A 72 7.67 -9.44 2.10
CA VAL A 72 7.18 -9.12 3.44
C VAL A 72 6.73 -7.65 3.46
N PRO A 73 5.47 -7.35 3.08
CA PRO A 73 4.97 -5.99 2.99
C PRO A 73 4.60 -5.45 4.37
N HIS A 74 5.15 -4.31 4.77
CA HIS A 74 4.85 -3.62 6.02
C HIS A 74 4.91 -4.51 7.26
N ALA A 75 5.90 -5.40 7.31
CA ALA A 75 6.11 -6.36 8.40
C ALA A 75 7.63 -6.66 8.56
N PRO A 76 8.05 -7.40 9.62
CA PRO A 76 7.23 -7.86 10.73
C PRO A 76 6.65 -6.71 11.56
N LEU A 77 5.43 -6.92 12.09
CA LEU A 77 4.79 -6.02 13.04
C LEU A 77 5.24 -6.35 14.47
N PHE A 78 5.58 -5.36 15.25
CA PHE A 78 6.04 -5.53 16.62
C PHE A 78 5.16 -4.76 17.61
N PHE A 79 4.98 -5.29 18.80
CA PHE A 79 4.27 -4.61 19.90
C PHE A 79 5.14 -3.57 20.62
N SER A 80 6.45 -3.64 20.45
CA SER A 80 7.45 -2.70 20.97
C SER A 80 8.63 -2.60 20.00
N THR A 81 9.56 -1.68 20.24
CA THR A 81 10.79 -1.59 19.43
C THR A 81 11.50 -2.95 19.38
N PRO A 82 11.76 -3.51 18.17
CA PRO A 82 12.34 -4.83 18.05
C PRO A 82 13.81 -4.86 18.52
N THR A 83 14.17 -5.93 19.20
CA THR A 83 15.55 -6.24 19.54
C THR A 83 16.27 -6.91 18.36
N LEU A 84 17.61 -6.85 18.37
CA LEU A 84 18.42 -7.55 17.37
C LEU A 84 18.16 -9.07 17.38
N ALA A 85 17.91 -9.66 18.56
CA ALA A 85 17.61 -11.08 18.71
C ALA A 85 16.29 -11.45 18.03
N GLN A 86 15.25 -10.63 18.17
CA GLN A 86 13.95 -10.83 17.53
C GLN A 86 14.06 -10.71 16.01
N LEU A 87 14.80 -9.71 15.50
CA LEU A 87 15.02 -9.55 14.07
C LEU A 87 15.87 -10.70 13.48
N LYS A 88 16.89 -11.20 14.19
CA LYS A 88 17.65 -12.40 13.80
C LYS A 88 16.76 -13.64 13.75
N PHE A 89 15.85 -13.79 14.71
CA PHE A 89 14.90 -14.90 14.74
C PHE A 89 13.97 -14.86 13.52
N TRP A 90 13.40 -13.69 13.20
CA TRP A 90 12.62 -13.51 11.97
C TRP A 90 13.43 -13.83 10.72
N GLN A 91 14.62 -13.25 10.59
CA GLN A 91 15.51 -13.49 9.44
C GLN A 91 15.77 -14.98 9.22
N SER A 92 16.08 -15.72 10.30
CA SER A 92 16.35 -17.15 10.23
C SER A 92 15.14 -17.94 9.72
N ASN A 93 13.94 -17.65 10.22
CA ASN A 93 12.72 -18.34 9.81
C ASN A 93 12.29 -17.98 8.38
N LEU A 94 12.33 -16.70 8.02
CA LEU A 94 12.04 -16.26 6.66
C LEU A 94 13.05 -16.80 5.66
N LYS A 95 14.34 -16.98 6.05
CA LYS A 95 15.36 -17.62 5.22
C LYS A 95 15.01 -19.07 4.91
N LYS A 96 14.52 -19.85 5.88
CA LYS A 96 14.06 -21.23 5.65
C LYS A 96 12.94 -21.27 4.62
N ILE A 97 11.90 -20.43 4.80
CA ILE A 97 10.77 -20.33 3.86
C ILE A 97 11.25 -19.92 2.47
N ALA A 98 12.09 -18.89 2.37
CA ALA A 98 12.61 -18.41 1.10
C ALA A 98 13.42 -19.48 0.35
N SER A 99 14.28 -20.22 1.06
CA SER A 99 15.10 -21.29 0.47
C SER A 99 14.24 -22.45 -0.01
N GLN A 100 13.27 -22.91 0.78
CA GLN A 100 12.33 -23.99 0.42
C GLN A 100 11.47 -23.65 -0.81
N ASN A 101 11.23 -22.36 -1.05
CA ASN A 101 10.42 -21.87 -2.17
C ASN A 101 11.25 -21.36 -3.35
N ASN A 102 12.57 -21.62 -3.38
CA ASN A 102 13.48 -21.18 -4.44
C ASN A 102 13.47 -19.67 -4.69
N CYS A 103 13.29 -18.86 -3.63
CA CYS A 103 13.33 -17.41 -3.73
C CYS A 103 14.76 -16.90 -3.86
N LEU A 104 14.96 -15.86 -4.66
CA LEU A 104 16.27 -15.22 -4.87
C LEU A 104 16.69 -14.36 -3.68
N CYS A 105 15.72 -13.74 -3.01
CA CYS A 105 15.91 -12.93 -1.82
C CYS A 105 14.65 -12.90 -0.96
N ILE A 106 14.82 -12.44 0.27
CA ILE A 106 13.73 -11.93 1.10
C ILE A 106 13.70 -10.42 0.88
N ARG A 107 12.57 -9.87 0.44
CA ARG A 107 12.34 -8.44 0.36
C ARG A 107 11.38 -7.99 1.42
N ILE A 108 11.80 -7.10 2.29
CA ILE A 108 10.99 -6.56 3.38
C ILE A 108 10.75 -5.08 3.13
N SER A 109 9.51 -4.62 3.23
CA SER A 109 9.18 -3.20 3.38
C SER A 109 8.80 -2.96 4.85
N PRO A 110 9.74 -2.57 5.71
CA PRO A 110 9.47 -2.51 7.15
C PRO A 110 8.53 -1.36 7.50
N LEU A 111 7.57 -1.60 8.39
CA LEU A 111 6.72 -0.55 8.96
C LEU A 111 7.40 0.07 10.21
N LEU A 112 8.69 0.27 10.12
CA LEU A 112 9.53 0.91 11.13
C LEU A 112 9.91 2.30 10.64
N GLU A 113 10.00 3.24 11.58
CA GLU A 113 10.44 4.60 11.29
C GLU A 113 11.86 4.60 10.72
N ASN A 114 12.12 5.45 9.73
CA ASN A 114 13.42 5.56 9.07
C ASN A 114 14.44 6.33 9.92
N THR A 115 14.91 5.71 10.98
CA THR A 115 15.92 6.26 11.88
C THR A 115 17.30 5.66 11.62
N PRO A 116 18.42 6.36 11.93
CA PRO A 116 19.76 5.79 11.86
C PRO A 116 19.91 4.49 12.65
N GLN A 117 19.21 4.37 13.79
CA GLN A 117 19.21 3.17 14.62
C GLN A 117 18.60 1.98 13.88
N ASN A 118 17.41 2.14 13.28
CA ASN A 118 16.75 1.09 12.54
C ASN A 118 17.55 0.71 11.28
N GLN A 119 18.12 1.69 10.57
CA GLN A 119 19.01 1.43 9.44
C GLN A 119 20.23 0.58 9.86
N LYS A 120 20.86 0.90 11.01
CA LYS A 120 21.97 0.12 11.55
C LYS A 120 21.58 -1.31 11.88
N LEU A 121 20.39 -1.54 12.47
CA LEU A 121 19.88 -2.88 12.78
C LEU A 121 19.78 -3.74 11.50
N PHE A 122 19.16 -3.23 10.45
CA PHE A 122 19.04 -3.97 9.19
C PHE A 122 20.38 -4.22 8.51
N LYS A 123 21.29 -3.23 8.54
CA LYS A 123 22.67 -3.40 8.03
C LYS A 123 23.43 -4.50 8.79
N THR A 124 23.30 -4.57 10.12
CA THR A 124 23.92 -5.60 10.96
C THR A 124 23.41 -7.00 10.61
N LEU A 125 22.18 -7.11 10.12
CA LEU A 125 21.56 -8.35 9.64
C LEU A 125 21.86 -8.63 8.15
N SER A 126 22.81 -7.94 7.55
CA SER A 126 23.18 -8.07 6.13
C SER A 126 22.03 -7.78 5.15
N PHE A 127 21.02 -7.03 5.57
CA PHE A 127 20.06 -6.45 4.65
C PHE A 127 20.67 -5.27 3.91
N ARG A 128 20.19 -5.03 2.72
CA ARG A 128 20.59 -3.93 1.87
C ARG A 128 19.36 -3.26 1.27
N ARG A 129 19.44 -1.98 0.95
CA ARG A 129 18.35 -1.27 0.27
C ARG A 129 17.98 -1.99 -1.03
N ALA A 130 16.69 -2.27 -1.22
CA ALA A 130 16.16 -2.84 -2.46
C ALA A 130 16.33 -1.84 -3.62
N PRO A 131 16.53 -2.31 -4.86
CA PRO A 131 16.69 -1.44 -6.02
C PRO A 131 15.38 -0.80 -6.48
N VAL A 132 14.25 -1.26 -5.96
CA VAL A 132 12.90 -0.76 -6.29
C VAL A 132 12.10 -0.46 -5.03
N ILE A 133 11.29 0.59 -5.08
CA ILE A 133 10.29 0.89 -4.05
C ILE A 133 9.09 -0.01 -4.30
N MET A 134 8.76 -0.87 -3.33
CA MET A 134 7.61 -1.79 -3.41
C MET A 134 6.32 -1.12 -2.95
N HIS A 135 6.38 -0.45 -1.80
CA HIS A 135 5.30 0.34 -1.21
C HIS A 135 5.81 1.72 -0.82
N ALA A 136 4.90 2.65 -0.61
CA ALA A 136 5.25 4.01 -0.23
C ALA A 136 6.08 4.04 1.06
N GLU A 137 7.28 4.62 0.98
CA GLU A 137 8.18 4.84 2.12
C GLU A 137 7.75 6.08 2.91
N ASP A 138 7.32 7.13 2.19
CA ASP A 138 6.71 8.34 2.73
C ASP A 138 5.21 8.29 2.53
N THR A 139 4.42 8.38 3.61
CA THR A 139 2.95 8.35 3.56
C THR A 139 2.36 9.58 4.24
N TRP A 140 1.15 9.95 3.82
CA TRP A 140 0.41 11.06 4.39
C TRP A 140 -0.83 10.58 5.12
N LEU A 141 -0.97 10.93 6.41
CA LEU A 141 -2.10 10.55 7.25
C LEU A 141 -2.93 11.77 7.63
N VAL A 142 -4.25 11.65 7.46
CA VAL A 142 -5.23 12.62 7.96
C VAL A 142 -5.84 12.05 9.24
N ASP A 143 -5.85 12.84 10.31
CA ASP A 143 -6.46 12.46 11.59
C ASP A 143 -7.99 12.65 11.52
N LEU A 144 -8.73 11.56 11.80
CA LEU A 144 -10.19 11.54 11.76
C LEU A 144 -10.86 11.56 13.13
N ARG A 145 -10.09 11.67 14.22
CA ARG A 145 -10.62 11.60 15.60
C ARG A 145 -11.48 12.81 15.98
N GLY A 146 -11.25 13.99 15.35
CA GLY A 146 -12.10 15.16 15.49
C GLY A 146 -13.48 14.99 14.84
N ASP A 147 -14.38 15.92 15.04
CA ASP A 147 -15.63 16.02 14.28
C ASP A 147 -15.37 16.49 12.83
N GLU A 148 -16.42 16.46 12.00
CA GLU A 148 -16.30 16.83 10.58
C GLU A 148 -15.82 18.28 10.39
N ALA A 149 -16.27 19.20 11.25
CA ALA A 149 -15.89 20.61 11.21
C ALA A 149 -14.40 20.78 11.53
N THR A 150 -13.91 20.07 12.54
CA THR A 150 -12.48 20.04 12.92
C THR A 150 -11.63 19.47 11.79
N ILE A 151 -12.01 18.34 11.22
CA ILE A 151 -11.30 17.72 10.09
C ILE A 151 -11.26 18.68 8.90
N LEU A 152 -12.41 19.28 8.54
CA LEU A 152 -12.48 20.23 7.43
C LEU A 152 -11.63 21.48 7.72
N SER A 153 -11.64 22.00 8.96
CA SER A 153 -10.87 23.18 9.34
C SER A 153 -9.35 22.98 9.27
N SER A 154 -8.86 21.76 9.54
CA SER A 154 -7.45 21.39 9.45
C SER A 154 -6.90 21.37 8.02
N MET A 155 -7.78 21.31 7.02
CA MET A 155 -7.40 21.29 5.61
C MET A 155 -6.91 22.67 5.13
N ARG A 156 -6.11 22.70 4.08
CA ARG A 156 -5.70 23.93 3.40
C ARG A 156 -6.93 24.71 2.91
N LYS A 157 -6.91 26.04 3.02
CA LYS A 157 -8.02 26.94 2.62
C LYS A 157 -8.55 26.63 1.20
N THR A 158 -7.63 26.41 0.25
CA THR A 158 -8.01 26.07 -1.13
C THR A 158 -8.74 24.73 -1.22
N THR A 159 -8.30 23.70 -0.49
CA THR A 159 -8.96 22.39 -0.42
C THR A 159 -10.35 22.50 0.15
N ARG A 160 -10.51 23.22 1.28
CA ARG A 160 -11.85 23.48 1.87
C ARG A 160 -12.80 24.18 0.90
N ASN A 161 -12.30 25.20 0.19
CA ASN A 161 -13.11 25.94 -0.77
C ASN A 161 -13.55 25.05 -1.96
N LEU A 162 -12.67 24.16 -2.44
CA LEU A 162 -12.99 23.22 -3.52
C LEU A 162 -14.00 22.16 -3.06
N ILE A 163 -13.90 21.66 -1.83
CA ILE A 163 -14.89 20.75 -1.25
C ILE A 163 -16.24 21.47 -1.14
N LYS A 164 -16.29 22.68 -0.55
CA LYS A 164 -17.52 23.47 -0.42
C LYS A 164 -18.13 23.79 -1.79
N LYS A 165 -17.30 24.08 -2.80
CA LYS A 165 -17.76 24.28 -4.17
C LYS A 165 -18.42 23.01 -4.72
N GLY A 166 -17.75 21.84 -4.58
CA GLY A 166 -18.30 20.56 -5.04
C GLY A 166 -19.63 20.20 -4.37
N LEU A 167 -19.79 20.51 -3.07
CA LEU A 167 -21.04 20.28 -2.34
C LEU A 167 -22.21 21.18 -2.79
N ARG A 168 -21.93 22.35 -3.40
CA ARG A 168 -22.94 23.29 -3.89
C ARG A 168 -23.32 23.10 -5.35
N GLU A 169 -22.44 22.48 -6.14
CA GLU A 169 -22.65 22.29 -7.57
C GLU A 169 -23.43 21.00 -7.84
N GLU A 170 -24.74 21.10 -8.08
CA GLU A 170 -25.65 19.96 -8.33
C GLU A 170 -25.18 19.04 -9.46
N LYS A 171 -24.45 19.56 -10.44
CA LYS A 171 -23.90 18.77 -11.54
C LYS A 171 -22.72 17.87 -11.12
N VAL A 172 -22.06 18.14 -9.97
CA VAL A 172 -20.94 17.36 -9.44
C VAL A 172 -21.48 16.27 -8.53
N TRP A 173 -21.14 15.05 -8.81
CA TRP A 173 -21.64 13.89 -8.06
C TRP A 173 -20.52 12.97 -7.61
N VAL A 174 -20.80 12.23 -6.53
CA VAL A 174 -19.99 11.10 -6.04
C VAL A 174 -20.91 9.92 -5.81
N LYS A 175 -20.50 8.76 -6.33
CA LYS A 175 -21.21 7.47 -6.16
C LYS A 175 -20.28 6.51 -5.43
N GLN A 176 -20.85 5.71 -4.52
CA GLN A 176 -20.21 4.58 -3.85
C GLN A 176 -20.71 3.28 -4.47
N SER A 177 -19.82 2.29 -4.58
CA SER A 177 -20.20 0.97 -5.09
C SER A 177 -19.29 -0.12 -4.51
N THR A 178 -19.85 -1.31 -4.37
CA THR A 178 -19.15 -2.58 -4.14
C THR A 178 -19.42 -3.58 -5.28
N ASN A 179 -20.00 -3.10 -6.38
CA ASN A 179 -20.17 -3.92 -7.57
C ASN A 179 -18.84 -4.05 -8.32
N ILE A 180 -18.44 -5.28 -8.58
CA ILE A 180 -17.16 -5.61 -9.23
C ILE A 180 -17.06 -5.00 -10.65
N ASP A 181 -18.17 -4.88 -11.37
CA ASP A 181 -18.17 -4.33 -12.73
C ASP A 181 -17.83 -2.84 -12.76
N ASP A 182 -18.10 -2.09 -11.69
CA ASP A 182 -17.77 -0.69 -11.58
C ASP A 182 -16.23 -0.45 -11.54
N THR A 183 -15.44 -1.49 -11.22
CA THR A 183 -13.97 -1.44 -11.29
C THR A 183 -13.43 -1.22 -12.69
N ASP A 184 -14.24 -1.54 -13.74
CA ASP A 184 -13.89 -1.26 -15.13
C ASP A 184 -13.73 0.25 -15.38
N THR A 185 -14.50 1.08 -14.68
CA THR A 185 -14.35 2.53 -14.72
C THR A 185 -13.04 2.98 -14.09
N LEU A 186 -12.69 2.44 -12.92
CA LEU A 186 -11.39 2.71 -12.29
C LEU A 186 -10.24 2.31 -13.22
N TYR A 187 -10.30 1.11 -13.81
CA TYR A 187 -9.26 0.64 -14.73
C TYR A 187 -9.10 1.56 -15.95
N LYS A 188 -10.22 1.98 -16.59
CA LYS A 188 -10.18 2.93 -17.72
C LYS A 188 -9.52 4.26 -17.33
N LEU A 189 -9.86 4.80 -16.15
CA LEU A 189 -9.25 6.03 -15.66
C LEU A 189 -7.76 5.86 -15.31
N GLN A 190 -7.35 4.69 -14.79
CA GLN A 190 -5.93 4.38 -14.57
C GLN A 190 -5.16 4.34 -15.90
N LEU A 191 -5.74 3.81 -16.98
CA LEU A 191 -5.10 3.84 -18.31
C LEU A 191 -4.87 5.27 -18.81
N GLU A 192 -5.77 6.21 -18.53
CA GLU A 192 -5.56 7.64 -18.87
C GLU A 192 -4.41 8.26 -18.05
N VAL A 193 -4.27 7.87 -16.77
CA VAL A 193 -3.12 8.30 -15.95
C VAL A 193 -1.81 7.70 -16.48
N VAL A 194 -1.83 6.44 -16.92
CA VAL A 194 -0.68 5.77 -17.56
C VAL A 194 -0.19 6.51 -18.80
N LYS A 195 -1.11 6.92 -19.67
CA LYS A 195 -0.78 7.69 -20.90
C LYS A 195 -0.03 8.99 -20.58
N ARG A 196 -0.39 9.64 -19.46
CA ARG A 196 0.25 10.90 -19.04
C ARG A 196 1.59 10.71 -18.33
N ASN A 197 1.74 9.64 -17.55
CA ASN A 197 2.85 9.49 -16.60
C ASN A 197 3.81 8.33 -16.92
N ASN A 198 3.62 7.62 -18.04
CA ASN A 198 4.48 6.54 -18.52
C ASN A 198 4.83 5.48 -17.46
N PHE A 199 3.84 4.99 -16.69
CA PHE A 199 4.04 3.87 -15.77
C PHE A 199 3.28 2.62 -16.25
N VAL A 200 3.59 1.45 -15.67
CA VAL A 200 2.89 0.20 -15.97
C VAL A 200 1.74 0.03 -14.98
N PRO A 201 0.48 -0.01 -15.44
CA PRO A 201 -0.65 -0.29 -14.57
C PRO A 201 -0.65 -1.76 -14.16
N PHE A 202 -1.37 -2.09 -13.11
CA PHE A 202 -1.78 -3.46 -12.85
C PHE A 202 -2.69 -3.95 -13.99
N SER A 203 -2.75 -5.28 -14.18
CA SER A 203 -3.70 -5.84 -15.14
C SER A 203 -5.14 -5.65 -14.64
N LYS A 204 -6.09 -5.61 -15.59
CA LYS A 204 -7.52 -5.54 -15.26
C LYS A 204 -7.94 -6.69 -14.34
N ASN A 205 -7.43 -7.91 -14.61
CA ASN A 205 -7.71 -9.08 -13.81
C ASN A 205 -7.20 -8.93 -12.37
N TYR A 206 -5.97 -8.41 -12.19
CA TYR A 206 -5.42 -8.13 -10.86
C TYR A 206 -6.32 -7.17 -10.07
N LEU A 207 -6.70 -6.03 -10.70
CA LEU A 207 -7.55 -5.04 -10.05
C LEU A 207 -8.94 -5.60 -9.67
N LYS A 208 -9.53 -6.45 -10.55
CA LYS A 208 -10.80 -7.12 -10.26
C LYS A 208 -10.65 -8.13 -9.12
N THR A 209 -9.63 -8.98 -9.15
CA THR A 209 -9.36 -9.96 -8.07
C THR A 209 -9.17 -9.27 -6.72
N GLU A 210 -8.40 -8.19 -6.71
CA GLU A 210 -8.16 -7.38 -5.51
C GLU A 210 -9.46 -6.77 -4.97
N ALA A 211 -10.22 -6.08 -5.82
CA ALA A 211 -11.47 -5.43 -5.43
C ALA A 211 -12.52 -6.46 -4.97
N ASP A 212 -12.70 -7.57 -5.70
CA ASP A 212 -13.65 -8.64 -5.36
C ASP A 212 -13.37 -9.23 -3.97
N THR A 213 -12.09 -9.51 -3.68
CA THR A 213 -11.69 -10.03 -2.38
C THR A 213 -12.03 -9.06 -1.25
N PHE A 214 -11.74 -7.77 -1.40
CA PHE A 214 -12.05 -6.77 -0.39
C PHE A 214 -13.56 -6.45 -0.29
N PHE A 215 -14.30 -6.48 -1.40
CA PHE A 215 -15.74 -6.25 -1.39
C PHE A 215 -16.49 -7.38 -0.66
N LYS A 216 -16.12 -8.65 -0.90
CA LYS A 216 -16.67 -9.80 -0.18
C LYS A 216 -16.45 -9.71 1.33
N ASP A 217 -15.36 -9.13 1.75
CA ASP A 217 -15.03 -8.89 3.15
C ASP A 217 -15.66 -7.61 3.73
N ASN A 218 -16.38 -6.82 2.93
CA ASN A 218 -16.85 -5.49 3.31
C ASN A 218 -15.72 -4.55 3.80
N THR A 219 -14.50 -4.78 3.31
CA THR A 219 -13.30 -4.00 3.69
C THR A 219 -12.86 -3.02 2.63
N ALA A 220 -13.63 -2.82 1.55
CA ALA A 220 -13.40 -1.75 0.59
C ALA A 220 -14.68 -1.18 0.02
N VAL A 221 -14.58 0.05 -0.49
CA VAL A 221 -15.61 0.74 -1.28
C VAL A 221 -14.94 1.44 -2.45
N LEU A 222 -15.54 1.32 -3.62
CA LEU A 222 -15.18 2.10 -4.80
C LEU A 222 -15.95 3.40 -4.81
N PHE A 223 -15.23 4.52 -4.80
CA PHE A 223 -15.79 5.85 -5.00
C PHE A 223 -15.58 6.27 -6.44
N THR A 224 -16.60 6.81 -7.07
CA THR A 224 -16.54 7.35 -8.43
C THR A 224 -17.17 8.71 -8.45
N SER A 225 -16.56 9.68 -9.12
CA SER A 225 -17.07 11.05 -9.20
C SER A 225 -17.04 11.61 -10.62
N GLY A 226 -17.96 12.52 -10.86
CA GLY A 226 -18.15 13.07 -12.19
C GLY A 226 -18.90 14.39 -12.22
N VAL A 227 -19.15 14.86 -13.44
CA VAL A 227 -19.92 16.08 -13.74
C VAL A 227 -20.95 15.74 -14.82
N GLY A 228 -22.24 15.97 -14.55
CA GLY A 228 -23.31 15.54 -15.46
C GLY A 228 -23.22 14.04 -15.73
N GLN A 229 -23.13 13.63 -16.98
CA GLN A 229 -23.01 12.22 -17.37
C GLN A 229 -21.56 11.70 -17.45
N LYS A 230 -20.56 12.57 -17.27
CA LYS A 230 -19.15 12.20 -17.47
C LYS A 230 -18.45 11.90 -16.16
N THR A 231 -17.80 10.74 -16.10
CA THR A 231 -16.93 10.32 -14.99
C THR A 231 -15.53 10.90 -15.16
N PHE A 232 -14.96 11.42 -14.07
CA PHE A 232 -13.63 12.06 -14.06
C PHE A 232 -12.66 11.41 -13.07
N ALA A 233 -13.14 10.80 -12.01
CA ALA A 233 -12.27 10.16 -11.02
C ALA A 233 -12.91 8.91 -10.44
N SER A 234 -12.08 7.95 -10.08
CA SER A 234 -12.48 6.77 -9.31
C SER A 234 -11.35 6.34 -8.38
N ALA A 235 -11.72 5.83 -7.19
CA ALA A 235 -10.78 5.40 -6.18
C ALA A 235 -11.32 4.22 -5.37
N LEU A 236 -10.50 3.19 -5.19
CA LEU A 236 -10.74 2.10 -4.25
C LEU A 236 -10.17 2.48 -2.89
N ILE A 237 -11.04 2.58 -1.91
CA ILE A 237 -10.68 2.86 -0.52
C ILE A 237 -10.78 1.56 0.26
N VAL A 238 -9.68 1.16 0.90
CA VAL A 238 -9.60 -0.05 1.72
C VAL A 238 -9.66 0.34 3.19
N TYR A 239 -10.47 -0.36 3.98
CA TYR A 239 -10.67 -0.15 5.41
C TYR A 239 -10.12 -1.33 6.18
N PHE A 240 -9.23 -1.06 7.14
CA PHE A 240 -8.70 -2.11 8.00
C PHE A 240 -8.40 -1.58 9.40
N GLY A 241 -9.18 -2.02 10.39
CA GLY A 241 -9.10 -1.55 11.77
C GLY A 241 -9.27 -0.04 11.89
N LYS A 242 -8.30 0.64 12.52
CA LYS A 242 -8.35 2.10 12.72
C LYS A 242 -7.95 2.94 11.49
N PHE A 243 -7.64 2.29 10.36
CA PHE A 243 -7.18 2.98 9.15
C PHE A 243 -8.11 2.78 7.96
N ALA A 244 -8.29 3.83 7.16
CA ALA A 244 -8.74 3.77 5.78
C ALA A 244 -7.58 4.15 4.85
N PHE A 245 -7.51 3.55 3.67
CA PHE A 245 -6.40 3.72 2.73
C PHE A 245 -6.90 4.14 1.35
N TYR A 246 -6.45 5.29 0.88
CA TYR A 246 -6.60 5.72 -0.51
C TYR A 246 -5.59 4.96 -1.38
N TYR A 247 -5.98 3.77 -1.83
CA TYR A 247 -5.04 2.78 -2.34
C TYR A 247 -4.91 2.79 -3.87
N GLN A 248 -6.00 2.46 -4.58
CA GLN A 248 -6.02 2.48 -6.04
C GLN A 248 -6.81 3.69 -6.53
N SER A 249 -6.33 4.38 -7.56
CA SER A 249 -7.07 5.52 -8.10
C SER A 249 -6.72 5.80 -9.54
N GLY A 250 -7.66 6.45 -10.23
CA GLY A 250 -7.47 6.99 -11.56
C GLY A 250 -8.30 8.25 -11.74
N SER A 251 -7.77 9.24 -12.47
CA SER A 251 -8.51 10.46 -12.77
C SER A 251 -8.04 11.11 -14.05
N ILE A 252 -8.96 11.84 -14.70
CA ILE A 252 -8.68 12.75 -15.81
C ILE A 252 -8.81 14.21 -15.34
N SER A 253 -8.09 15.10 -16.00
CA SER A 253 -8.07 16.52 -15.62
C SER A 253 -9.41 17.18 -15.85
N THR A 254 -9.84 18.00 -14.91
CA THR A 254 -11.04 18.85 -15.00
C THR A 254 -10.85 20.11 -14.17
N LYS A 255 -11.63 21.17 -14.47
CA LYS A 255 -11.71 22.39 -13.62
C LYS A 255 -12.69 22.23 -12.46
N ASP A 256 -13.51 21.17 -12.49
CA ASP A 256 -14.48 20.87 -11.44
C ASP A 256 -13.83 20.14 -10.28
N PRO A 257 -14.30 20.32 -9.04
CA PRO A 257 -13.63 19.82 -7.82
C PRO A 257 -13.93 18.34 -7.53
N VAL A 258 -14.10 17.50 -8.55
CA VAL A 258 -14.54 16.09 -8.43
C VAL A 258 -13.64 15.26 -7.52
N ASN A 259 -12.30 15.42 -7.64
CA ASN A 259 -11.35 14.67 -6.80
C ASN A 259 -11.41 15.11 -5.33
N TYR A 260 -11.64 16.40 -5.08
CA TYR A 260 -11.75 16.93 -3.72
C TYR A 260 -13.03 16.47 -3.04
N LEU A 261 -14.15 16.48 -3.77
CA LEU A 261 -15.42 15.99 -3.27
C LEU A 261 -15.39 14.48 -3.04
N LEU A 262 -14.78 13.70 -3.97
CA LEU A 262 -14.60 12.26 -3.81
C LEU A 262 -13.82 11.94 -2.53
N GLN A 263 -12.68 12.59 -2.31
CA GLN A 263 -11.87 12.35 -1.12
C GLN A 263 -12.60 12.77 0.16
N TRP A 264 -13.35 13.87 0.13
CA TRP A 264 -14.15 14.28 1.28
C TRP A 264 -15.20 13.23 1.63
N GLN A 265 -15.94 12.71 0.66
CA GLN A 265 -16.93 11.64 0.88
C GLN A 265 -16.26 10.35 1.39
N ALA A 266 -15.07 10.02 0.87
CA ALA A 266 -14.29 8.87 1.33
C ALA A 266 -13.82 9.05 2.79
N ILE A 267 -13.41 10.26 3.19
CA ILE A 267 -13.05 10.61 4.57
C ILE A 267 -14.28 10.47 5.49
N LEU A 268 -15.46 10.97 5.08
CA LEU A 268 -16.69 10.83 5.86
C LEU A 268 -17.09 9.36 6.04
N GLU A 269 -17.01 8.56 4.98
CA GLU A 269 -17.29 7.12 5.08
C GLU A 269 -16.28 6.41 6.00
N ALA A 270 -14.98 6.76 5.93
CA ALA A 270 -13.97 6.23 6.83
C ALA A 270 -14.30 6.56 8.30
N LYS A 271 -14.70 7.80 8.58
CA LYS A 271 -15.14 8.22 9.91
C LYS A 271 -16.36 7.44 10.37
N LYS A 272 -17.38 7.31 9.51
CA LYS A 272 -18.61 6.53 9.79
C LYS A 272 -18.29 5.06 10.12
N ARG A 273 -17.25 4.46 9.50
CA ARG A 273 -16.76 3.12 9.79
C ARG A 273 -15.89 3.03 11.04
N GLY A 274 -15.67 4.13 11.78
CA GLY A 274 -14.89 4.19 13.01
C GLY A 274 -13.38 4.26 12.79
N CYS A 275 -12.90 4.56 11.57
CA CYS A 275 -11.48 4.78 11.33
C CYS A 275 -11.00 6.03 12.06
N GLN A 276 -9.81 5.96 12.64
CA GLN A 276 -9.13 7.07 13.31
C GLN A 276 -8.21 7.84 12.38
N PHE A 277 -7.74 7.20 11.32
CA PHE A 277 -6.83 7.79 10.35
C PHE A 277 -7.22 7.44 8.91
N TYR A 278 -7.06 8.43 8.02
CA TYR A 278 -7.17 8.22 6.59
C TYR A 278 -5.78 8.34 5.96
N ASN A 279 -5.24 7.21 5.49
CA ASN A 279 -3.94 7.14 4.86
C ASN A 279 -4.06 7.45 3.37
N MET A 280 -3.60 8.64 2.97
CA MET A 280 -3.57 9.08 1.57
C MET A 280 -2.51 8.33 0.74
N TRP A 281 -1.80 7.36 1.33
CA TRP A 281 -0.71 6.60 0.72
C TRP A 281 0.48 7.47 0.33
N GLY A 282 1.30 7.00 -0.61
CA GLY A 282 2.58 7.63 -0.95
C GLY A 282 2.53 9.09 -1.33
N ILE A 283 3.48 9.85 -0.81
CA ILE A 283 3.84 11.21 -1.19
C ILE A 283 5.28 11.25 -1.68
N ALA A 284 5.67 12.34 -2.34
CA ALA A 284 7.06 12.58 -2.68
C ALA A 284 7.89 12.86 -1.41
N PRO A 285 9.16 12.42 -1.33
CA PRO A 285 10.03 12.74 -0.22
C PRO A 285 10.09 14.25 0.04
N GLU A 286 10.18 14.67 1.30
CA GLU A 286 10.12 16.08 1.72
C GLU A 286 11.11 16.97 0.96
N ASN A 287 12.34 16.48 0.73
CA ASN A 287 13.39 17.20 0.02
C ASN A 287 13.39 16.96 -1.50
N SER A 288 12.30 16.45 -2.06
CA SER A 288 12.21 16.21 -3.50
C SER A 288 12.13 17.53 -4.28
N ARG A 289 12.78 17.56 -5.46
CA ARG A 289 12.71 18.72 -6.36
C ARG A 289 11.27 18.91 -6.88
N SER A 290 10.92 20.15 -7.25
CA SER A 290 9.60 20.49 -7.81
C SER A 290 9.22 19.73 -9.10
N ASN A 291 10.21 19.19 -9.82
CA ASN A 291 10.01 18.35 -10.99
C ASN A 291 9.80 16.85 -10.66
N HIS A 292 9.72 16.48 -9.37
CA HIS A 292 9.44 15.10 -8.97
C HIS A 292 8.07 14.64 -9.52
N PRO A 293 7.94 13.43 -10.10
CA PRO A 293 6.69 12.96 -10.71
C PRO A 293 5.48 13.01 -9.79
N TRP A 294 5.69 12.91 -8.47
CA TRP A 294 4.63 12.94 -7.46
C TRP A 294 4.40 14.32 -6.83
N HIS A 295 5.09 15.37 -7.31
CA HIS A 295 4.98 16.70 -6.70
C HIS A 295 3.52 17.20 -6.67
N GLY A 296 2.82 17.19 -7.81
CA GLY A 296 1.41 17.60 -7.88
C GLY A 296 0.49 16.72 -7.02
N LEU A 297 0.75 15.39 -7.00
CA LEU A 297 0.01 14.45 -6.16
C LEU A 297 0.24 14.74 -4.66
N THR A 298 1.46 15.10 -4.28
CA THR A 298 1.80 15.49 -2.91
C THR A 298 1.05 16.76 -2.49
N ILE A 299 1.05 17.80 -3.35
CA ILE A 299 0.29 19.03 -3.10
C ILE A 299 -1.20 18.72 -2.90
N PHE A 300 -1.77 17.85 -3.70
CA PHE A 300 -3.16 17.41 -3.56
C PHE A 300 -3.39 16.73 -2.19
N LYS A 301 -2.62 15.71 -1.87
CA LYS A 301 -2.78 14.90 -0.65
C LYS A 301 -2.58 15.72 0.62
N THR A 302 -1.51 16.50 0.69
CA THR A 302 -1.20 17.35 1.87
C THR A 302 -2.22 18.46 2.08
N GLY A 303 -2.97 18.81 1.04
CA GLY A 303 -4.07 19.77 1.14
C GLY A 303 -5.20 19.35 2.06
N PHE A 304 -5.36 18.05 2.34
CA PHE A 304 -6.39 17.52 3.23
C PHE A 304 -6.03 17.60 4.74
N GLY A 305 -4.97 18.33 5.09
CA GLY A 305 -4.47 18.37 6.47
C GLY A 305 -3.73 17.09 6.84
N GLY A 306 -3.30 16.97 8.09
CA GLY A 306 -2.61 15.78 8.57
C GLY A 306 -1.10 15.92 8.63
N PHE A 307 -0.38 14.78 8.58
CA PHE A 307 1.07 14.71 8.79
C PHE A 307 1.69 13.57 7.97
N SER A 308 2.99 13.69 7.72
CA SER A 308 3.77 12.64 7.08
C SER A 308 4.22 11.56 8.07
N LYS A 309 4.39 10.34 7.58
CA LYS A 309 5.07 9.26 8.28
C LYS A 309 6.08 8.62 7.35
N LEU A 310 7.36 8.68 7.76
CA LEU A 310 8.48 8.18 6.99
C LEU A 310 8.89 6.80 7.50
N TYR A 311 8.69 5.79 6.68
CA TYR A 311 9.11 4.42 6.96
C TYR A 311 10.46 4.10 6.35
N MET A 312 11.10 3.07 6.89
CA MET A 312 12.33 2.53 6.31
C MET A 312 12.11 2.11 4.86
N PRO A 313 13.10 2.38 3.99
CA PRO A 313 13.05 1.90 2.62
C PRO A 313 13.04 0.36 2.58
N SER A 314 12.50 -0.18 1.49
CA SER A 314 12.50 -1.62 1.24
C SER A 314 13.92 -2.21 1.29
N GLN A 315 14.07 -3.35 1.94
CA GLN A 315 15.33 -4.01 2.23
C GLN A 315 15.36 -5.43 1.65
N ASP A 316 16.48 -5.82 1.04
CA ASP A 316 16.70 -7.16 0.50
C ASP A 316 17.73 -7.93 1.31
N TYR A 317 17.41 -9.18 1.68
CA TYR A 317 18.36 -10.17 2.17
C TYR A 317 18.57 -11.22 1.08
N ILE A 318 19.81 -11.41 0.65
CA ILE A 318 20.15 -12.27 -0.50
C ILE A 318 20.15 -13.74 -0.08
N ILE A 319 19.42 -14.57 -0.85
CA ILE A 319 19.38 -16.04 -0.68
C ILE A 319 20.22 -16.73 -1.76
N SER A 320 20.10 -16.30 -3.00
CA SER A 320 20.75 -16.93 -4.15
C SER A 320 21.66 -15.94 -4.90
N PRO A 321 22.82 -16.36 -5.41
CA PRO A 321 23.66 -15.52 -6.27
C PRO A 321 22.93 -14.98 -7.52
N LYS A 322 21.90 -15.67 -8.01
CA LYS A 322 21.05 -15.23 -9.13
C LYS A 322 20.32 -13.92 -8.83
N TYR A 323 20.22 -13.51 -7.54
CA TYR A 323 19.71 -12.21 -7.11
C TYR A 323 20.36 -11.05 -7.87
N TRP A 324 21.65 -11.12 -8.15
CA TRP A 324 22.38 -10.02 -8.79
C TRP A 324 21.89 -9.75 -10.22
N LEU A 325 21.47 -10.76 -10.95
CA LEU A 325 20.83 -10.58 -12.27
C LEU A 325 19.50 -9.84 -12.13
N MET A 326 18.66 -10.26 -11.17
CA MET A 326 17.40 -9.57 -10.86
C MET A 326 17.66 -8.12 -10.45
N TYR A 327 18.64 -7.89 -9.57
CA TYR A 327 19.01 -6.55 -9.07
C TYR A 327 19.43 -5.62 -10.21
N LEU A 328 20.26 -6.08 -11.15
CA LEU A 328 20.67 -5.29 -12.31
C LEU A 328 19.48 -4.93 -13.19
N VAL A 329 18.60 -5.90 -13.47
CA VAL A 329 17.36 -5.65 -14.23
C VAL A 329 16.47 -4.65 -13.52
N GLU A 330 16.34 -4.73 -12.20
CA GLU A 330 15.50 -3.81 -11.42
C GLU A 330 16.07 -2.39 -11.32
N LYS A 331 17.38 -2.22 -11.44
CA LYS A 331 18.02 -0.89 -11.53
C LYS A 331 17.76 -0.17 -12.86
N ILE A 332 17.47 -0.91 -13.94
CA ILE A 332 17.12 -0.30 -15.22
C ILE A 332 15.78 0.44 -15.06
N PRO A 333 15.66 1.70 -15.49
CA PRO A 333 14.40 2.44 -15.44
C PRO A 333 13.25 1.66 -16.11
N LYS A 334 12.05 1.69 -15.51
CA LYS A 334 10.89 0.92 -16.01
C LYS A 334 10.61 1.17 -17.49
N THR A 335 10.77 2.40 -17.96
CA THR A 335 10.60 2.81 -19.36
C THR A 335 11.55 2.08 -20.32
N TRP A 336 12.80 1.87 -19.93
CA TRP A 336 13.78 1.14 -20.70
C TRP A 336 13.55 -0.37 -20.66
N ARG A 337 13.13 -0.90 -19.52
CA ARG A 337 12.76 -2.32 -19.39
C ARG A 337 11.60 -2.69 -20.31
N GLN A 338 10.62 -1.82 -20.48
CA GLN A 338 9.50 -2.03 -21.40
C GLN A 338 9.94 -2.08 -22.85
N LYS A 339 10.82 -1.16 -23.26
CA LYS A 339 11.40 -1.18 -24.62
C LYS A 339 12.17 -2.48 -24.89
N LEU A 340 12.95 -2.95 -23.92
CA LEU A 340 13.70 -4.21 -24.06
C LEU A 340 12.77 -5.44 -24.16
N THR A 341 11.67 -5.47 -23.39
CA THR A 341 10.70 -6.58 -23.45
C THR A 341 9.80 -6.53 -24.68
N SER A 342 9.62 -5.40 -25.33
CA SER A 342 8.87 -5.28 -26.59
C SER A 342 9.68 -5.72 -27.81
N ILE A 343 11.01 -5.74 -27.70
CA ILE A 343 11.94 -6.16 -28.76
C ILE A 343 12.22 -7.68 -28.71
N LEU A 344 12.04 -8.31 -27.53
CA LEU A 344 12.20 -9.76 -27.39
C LEU A 344 10.94 -10.49 -27.87
N PRO A 345 11.06 -11.52 -28.74
CA PRO A 345 9.91 -12.26 -29.23
C PRO A 345 9.13 -12.85 -28.06
N LYS A 346 7.80 -12.70 -28.12
CA LYS A 346 6.88 -13.38 -27.20
C LYS A 346 7.04 -14.89 -27.42
N ARG A 347 7.75 -15.56 -26.49
CA ARG A 347 7.69 -17.02 -26.37
C ARG A 347 6.47 -17.42 -25.57
#